data_9c84fdfc3d8c28796af202154db95b29
#
_entry.id   9c84fdfc3d8c28796af202154db95b29
#
_cell.length_a   1.000
_cell.length_b   1.000
_cell.length_c   1.000
_cell.angle_alpha   90.00
_cell.angle_beta   90.00
_cell.angle_gamma   90.00
#
_symmetry.space_group_name_H-M   'P 1'
#
loop_
_entity.id
_entity.type
_entity.pdbx_description
1 polymer ?
#
loop_
_entity_poly.entity_id
_entity_poly.type
_entity_poly.pdbx_seq_one_letter_code
_entity_poly.pdbx_strand_id
1 'polypeptide(L)'
;FSRISYIVPVEWMKPDPKCFAEASVDLHNMLISDGAPAIDRGQLPLGETTDGYDCYIPPEEMKGDIARAIFYIASLYPCQLWGNRGRYIFDNTPYPTLRSEWSDMYMRWHVNDPVDEWEKARDKKIAELQGNNNPFVTHPELADYLWGTKAGETYQPSTTPDNPDKPDNPDDPYIRIPLQESYNSSDPYIWLYSPYVPEDVTWSLDSKRVTERVSVSSLSIGNHELRFTSGTAKGKLIIEIKP
;
A
#
# COMPACT_ATOMS: atom_id res chain seq x y z
N PHE A 1 19.04 3.01 -20.51
CA PHE A 1 18.40 1.74 -20.95
C PHE A 1 17.67 1.13 -19.76
N SER A 2 16.51 0.51 -20.04
CA SER A 2 15.66 -0.09 -19.00
C SER A 2 16.19 -1.49 -18.62
N ARG A 3 15.99 -1.88 -17.37
CA ARG A 3 16.32 -3.21 -16.82
C ARG A 3 15.10 -3.79 -16.12
N ILE A 4 15.03 -5.11 -16.06
CA ILE A 4 14.12 -5.82 -15.18
C ILE A 4 14.77 -5.90 -13.80
N SER A 5 14.04 -5.46 -12.78
CA SER A 5 14.39 -5.60 -11.37
C SER A 5 13.35 -6.45 -10.68
N TYR A 6 13.77 -7.36 -9.80
CA TYR A 6 12.83 -8.09 -8.95
C TYR A 6 12.44 -7.25 -7.73
N ILE A 7 11.17 -7.20 -7.42
CA ILE A 7 10.66 -6.51 -6.22
C ILE A 7 11.19 -7.22 -4.98
N VAL A 8 10.99 -8.53 -4.90
CA VAL A 8 11.67 -9.40 -3.94
C VAL A 8 12.79 -10.12 -4.68
N PRO A 9 14.08 -9.85 -4.38
CA PRO A 9 15.19 -10.46 -5.07
C PRO A 9 15.16 -11.99 -5.00
N VAL A 10 15.12 -12.64 -6.14
CA VAL A 10 15.05 -14.11 -6.22
C VAL A 10 16.27 -14.80 -5.58
N GLU A 11 17.39 -14.12 -5.50
CA GLU A 11 18.58 -14.60 -4.78
C GLU A 11 18.29 -14.91 -3.31
N TRP A 12 17.29 -14.23 -2.69
CA TRP A 12 16.89 -14.49 -1.31
C TRP A 12 16.11 -15.80 -1.16
N MET A 13 15.55 -16.31 -2.26
CA MET A 13 14.74 -17.53 -2.32
C MET A 13 15.58 -18.76 -2.67
N LYS A 14 16.84 -18.60 -3.08
CA LYS A 14 17.74 -19.71 -3.46
C LYS A 14 17.86 -20.87 -2.47
N PRO A 15 17.77 -20.65 -1.14
CA PRO A 15 17.77 -21.76 -0.20
C PRO A 15 16.55 -22.68 -0.33
N ASP A 16 15.46 -22.21 -0.94
CA ASP A 16 14.28 -22.99 -1.29
C ASP A 16 14.18 -23.11 -2.83
N PRO A 17 14.64 -24.24 -3.43
CA PRO A 17 14.72 -24.37 -4.89
C PRO A 17 13.36 -24.27 -5.60
N LYS A 18 12.26 -24.72 -4.95
CA LYS A 18 10.92 -24.64 -5.51
C LYS A 18 10.45 -23.17 -5.56
N CYS A 19 10.57 -22.49 -4.45
CA CYS A 19 10.22 -21.09 -4.33
C CYS A 19 11.03 -20.22 -5.32
N PHE A 20 12.34 -20.46 -5.41
CA PHE A 20 13.20 -19.80 -6.38
C PHE A 20 12.76 -20.01 -7.82
N ALA A 21 12.47 -21.25 -8.21
CA ALA A 21 12.09 -21.57 -9.59
C ALA A 21 10.79 -20.89 -10.01
N GLU A 22 9.78 -20.90 -9.14
CA GLU A 22 8.46 -20.33 -9.42
C GLU A 22 8.49 -18.79 -9.40
N ALA A 23 9.04 -18.18 -8.35
CA ALA A 23 9.05 -16.71 -8.19
C ALA A 23 10.00 -16.00 -9.18
N SER A 24 10.99 -16.71 -9.73
CA SER A 24 11.95 -16.12 -10.70
C SER A 24 11.33 -15.85 -12.07
N VAL A 25 10.20 -16.45 -12.37
CA VAL A 25 9.48 -16.26 -13.65
C VAL A 25 8.16 -15.51 -13.47
N ASP A 26 7.81 -15.14 -12.24
CA ASP A 26 6.56 -14.45 -11.95
C ASP A 26 6.66 -12.95 -12.27
N LEU A 27 5.82 -12.51 -13.20
CA LEU A 27 5.79 -11.12 -13.66
C LEU A 27 5.32 -10.13 -12.59
N HIS A 28 4.54 -10.57 -11.59
CA HIS A 28 4.16 -9.72 -10.46
C HIS A 28 5.36 -9.39 -9.56
N ASN A 29 6.42 -10.22 -9.58
CA ASN A 29 7.68 -9.93 -8.87
C ASN A 29 8.65 -9.06 -9.67
N MET A 30 8.28 -8.60 -10.86
CA MET A 30 9.19 -7.88 -11.76
C MET A 30 8.76 -6.43 -11.95
N LEU A 31 9.71 -5.52 -11.94
CA LEU A 31 9.51 -4.12 -12.34
C LEU A 31 10.48 -3.78 -13.48
N ILE A 32 10.04 -2.92 -14.39
CA ILE A 32 10.93 -2.26 -15.33
C ILE A 32 11.44 -1.00 -14.66
N SER A 33 12.74 -0.85 -14.54
CA SER A 33 13.37 0.33 -13.96
C SER A 33 14.47 0.84 -14.87
N ASP A 34 14.85 2.11 -14.71
CA ASP A 34 16.04 2.64 -15.34
C ASP A 34 17.30 1.95 -14.81
N GLY A 35 18.33 1.87 -15.65
CA GLY A 35 19.52 1.10 -15.35
C GLY A 35 20.28 1.59 -14.11
N ALA A 36 20.33 2.90 -13.85
CA ALA A 36 21.03 3.44 -12.69
C ALA A 36 20.34 3.05 -11.37
N PRO A 37 19.04 3.31 -11.14
CA PRO A 37 18.32 2.87 -9.94
C PRO A 37 18.42 1.35 -9.70
N ALA A 38 18.36 0.54 -10.76
CA ALA A 38 18.50 -0.91 -10.65
C ALA A 38 19.88 -1.34 -10.14
N ILE A 39 20.94 -0.63 -10.56
CA ILE A 39 22.32 -0.90 -10.12
C ILE A 39 22.50 -0.43 -8.67
N ASP A 40 22.05 0.76 -8.34
CA ASP A 40 22.19 1.35 -7.01
C ASP A 40 21.46 0.53 -5.94
N ARG A 41 20.28 0.02 -6.28
CA ARG A 41 19.54 -0.87 -5.39
C ARG A 41 20.25 -2.21 -5.20
N GLY A 42 20.73 -2.84 -6.27
CA GLY A 42 21.26 -4.18 -6.22
C GLY A 42 20.29 -5.17 -5.57
N GLN A 43 20.66 -5.71 -4.41
CA GLN A 43 19.84 -6.62 -3.61
C GLN A 43 19.37 -6.00 -2.28
N LEU A 44 19.40 -4.68 -2.15
CA LEU A 44 18.84 -4.02 -0.97
C LEU A 44 17.32 -4.22 -0.93
N PRO A 45 16.75 -4.40 0.27
CA PRO A 45 15.31 -4.36 0.45
C PRO A 45 14.73 -3.03 -0.06
N LEU A 46 13.54 -3.09 -0.64
CA LEU A 46 12.73 -1.89 -0.87
C LEU A 46 12.07 -1.53 0.46
N GLY A 47 12.46 -0.41 1.04
CA GLY A 47 12.01 -0.04 2.37
C GLY A 47 12.45 1.36 2.78
N GLU A 48 12.05 1.76 3.97
CA GLU A 48 12.55 2.96 4.63
C GLU A 48 13.81 2.58 5.41
N THR A 49 14.81 3.46 5.41
CA THR A 49 16.02 3.23 6.21
C THR A 49 15.66 3.25 7.68
N THR A 50 15.84 2.13 8.35
CA THR A 50 15.67 1.98 9.80
C THR A 50 17.01 1.67 10.45
N ASP A 51 17.12 1.92 11.74
CA ASP A 51 18.33 1.62 12.50
C ASP A 51 18.74 0.14 12.34
N GLY A 52 19.83 -0.09 11.61
CA GLY A 52 20.42 -1.41 11.42
C GLY A 52 20.18 -2.09 10.08
N TYR A 53 19.38 -1.52 9.18
CA TYR A 53 19.16 -2.07 7.83
C TYR A 53 19.34 -1.03 6.74
N ASP A 54 20.23 -1.31 5.79
CA ASP A 54 20.32 -0.56 4.56
C ASP A 54 19.15 -0.94 3.65
N CYS A 55 18.39 0.06 3.21
CA CYS A 55 17.27 -0.08 2.29
C CYS A 55 17.47 0.80 1.07
N TYR A 56 16.83 0.42 -0.02
CA TYR A 56 16.62 1.31 -1.14
C TYR A 56 15.21 1.91 -1.02
N ILE A 57 15.15 3.24 -0.93
CA ILE A 57 13.89 3.97 -0.80
C ILE A 57 13.33 4.20 -2.20
N PRO A 58 12.19 3.59 -2.56
CA PRO A 58 11.58 3.83 -3.86
C PRO A 58 10.88 5.20 -3.90
N PRO A 59 10.57 5.72 -5.11
CA PRO A 59 9.71 6.88 -5.26
C PRO A 59 8.36 6.72 -4.56
N GLU A 60 7.79 7.81 -4.06
CA GLU A 60 6.54 7.78 -3.29
C GLU A 60 5.39 7.13 -4.06
N GLU A 61 5.27 7.48 -5.36
CA GLU A 61 4.26 6.99 -6.28
C GLU A 61 4.36 5.51 -6.66
N MET A 62 5.37 4.81 -6.15
CA MET A 62 5.57 3.37 -6.39
C MET A 62 5.49 2.55 -5.10
N LYS A 63 5.35 3.20 -3.97
CA LYS A 63 5.40 2.52 -2.67
C LYS A 63 4.24 1.55 -2.50
N GLY A 64 3.03 1.95 -2.88
CA GLY A 64 1.85 1.10 -2.82
C GLY A 64 1.93 -0.10 -3.76
N ASP A 65 2.35 0.11 -5.01
CA ASP A 65 2.57 -0.95 -6.00
C ASP A 65 3.56 -2.00 -5.47
N ILE A 66 4.66 -1.52 -4.89
CA ILE A 66 5.69 -2.37 -4.29
C ILE A 66 5.13 -3.14 -3.09
N ALA A 67 4.38 -2.49 -2.21
CA ALA A 67 3.77 -3.13 -1.05
C ALA A 67 2.82 -4.26 -1.49
N ARG A 68 1.93 -4.00 -2.46
CA ARG A 68 1.00 -5.00 -2.99
C ARG A 68 1.70 -6.16 -3.70
N ALA A 69 2.80 -5.89 -4.38
CA ALA A 69 3.61 -6.96 -4.96
C ALA A 69 4.34 -7.79 -3.89
N ILE A 70 4.81 -7.17 -2.80
CA ILE A 70 5.41 -7.90 -1.67
C ILE A 70 4.35 -8.73 -0.94
N PHE A 71 3.14 -8.22 -0.73
CA PHE A 71 2.02 -8.98 -0.18
C PHE A 71 1.67 -10.20 -1.04
N TYR A 72 1.66 -10.03 -2.35
CA TYR A 72 1.46 -11.12 -3.31
C TYR A 72 2.55 -12.20 -3.14
N ILE A 73 3.81 -11.82 -3.16
CA ILE A 73 4.93 -12.76 -3.00
C ILE A 73 4.86 -13.46 -1.64
N ALA A 74 4.59 -12.74 -0.56
CA ALA A 74 4.46 -13.29 0.78
C ALA A 74 3.31 -14.32 0.90
N SER A 75 2.22 -14.11 0.16
CA SER A 75 1.04 -14.98 0.18
C SER A 75 1.19 -16.21 -0.71
N LEU A 76 1.76 -16.04 -1.90
CA LEU A 76 1.81 -17.09 -2.91
C LEU A 76 3.04 -17.98 -2.76
N TYR A 77 4.15 -17.44 -2.29
CA TYR A 77 5.43 -18.14 -2.15
C TYR A 77 5.86 -18.22 -0.69
N PRO A 78 5.19 -19.05 0.14
CA PRO A 78 5.60 -19.24 1.53
C PRO A 78 6.89 -20.04 1.59
N CYS A 79 8.01 -19.42 1.23
CA CYS A 79 9.33 -20.04 1.27
C CYS A 79 9.66 -20.46 2.69
N GLN A 80 9.98 -21.73 2.88
CA GLN A 80 10.36 -22.24 4.20
C GLN A 80 11.78 -21.84 4.60
N LEU A 81 12.59 -21.45 3.63
CA LEU A 81 13.98 -21.05 3.83
C LEU A 81 14.30 -19.79 3.04
N TRP A 82 14.40 -18.69 3.72
CA TRP A 82 14.88 -17.42 3.14
C TRP A 82 16.39 -17.28 3.29
N GLY A 83 17.05 -16.77 2.27
CA GLY A 83 18.46 -16.37 2.34
C GLY A 83 18.68 -15.20 3.29
N ASN A 84 19.95 -14.93 3.60
CA ASN A 84 20.35 -13.99 4.67
C ASN A 84 19.60 -12.64 4.67
N ARG A 85 19.44 -12.00 3.50
CA ARG A 85 18.74 -10.71 3.41
C ARG A 85 17.21 -10.87 3.45
N GLY A 86 16.68 -11.96 2.91
CA GLY A 86 15.25 -12.25 2.95
C GLY A 86 14.73 -12.41 4.38
N ARG A 87 15.54 -12.94 5.28
CA ARG A 87 15.21 -13.10 6.71
C ARG A 87 15.00 -11.80 7.47
N TYR A 88 15.41 -10.67 6.93
CA TYR A 88 15.11 -9.37 7.55
C TYR A 88 13.65 -8.98 7.36
N ILE A 89 13.05 -9.40 6.25
CA ILE A 89 11.68 -9.06 5.87
C ILE A 89 10.71 -10.21 6.15
N PHE A 90 11.14 -11.44 5.84
CA PHE A 90 10.29 -12.63 5.88
C PHE A 90 10.71 -13.56 7.01
N ASP A 91 9.72 -14.09 7.71
CA ASP A 91 9.90 -15.20 8.62
C ASP A 91 9.75 -16.55 7.89
N ASN A 92 10.32 -17.62 8.47
CA ASN A 92 10.16 -18.98 7.97
C ASN A 92 8.82 -19.59 8.47
N THR A 93 7.75 -18.82 8.38
CA THR A 93 6.40 -19.21 8.80
C THR A 93 5.43 -19.11 7.63
N PRO A 94 4.43 -19.99 7.51
CA PRO A 94 3.43 -19.88 6.45
C PRO A 94 2.60 -18.58 6.56
N TYR A 95 2.42 -18.08 7.78
CA TYR A 95 1.71 -16.86 8.13
C TYR A 95 2.23 -16.38 9.51
N PRO A 96 2.42 -15.10 9.72
CA PRO A 96 2.16 -13.97 8.81
C PRO A 96 3.19 -13.76 7.70
N THR A 97 4.21 -14.59 7.59
CA THR A 97 5.28 -14.57 6.58
C THR A 97 6.16 -13.31 6.64
N LEU A 98 5.56 -12.12 6.71
CA LEU A 98 6.25 -10.85 6.90
C LEU A 98 6.50 -10.59 8.40
N ARG A 99 7.68 -10.05 8.72
CA ARG A 99 7.95 -9.53 10.06
C ARG A 99 7.14 -8.28 10.32
N SER A 100 6.71 -8.07 11.57
CA SER A 100 5.77 -7.01 11.94
C SER A 100 6.24 -5.61 11.51
N GLU A 101 7.49 -5.26 11.74
CA GLU A 101 8.03 -3.95 11.37
C GLU A 101 7.97 -3.68 9.86
N TRP A 102 8.09 -4.73 9.04
CA TRP A 102 7.98 -4.64 7.59
C TRP A 102 6.54 -4.65 7.11
N SER A 103 5.69 -5.51 7.69
CA SER A 103 4.26 -5.51 7.35
C SER A 103 3.61 -4.17 7.70
N ASP A 104 3.94 -3.57 8.84
CA ASP A 104 3.42 -2.26 9.25
C ASP A 104 3.85 -1.16 8.27
N MET A 105 5.11 -1.18 7.82
CA MET A 105 5.61 -0.24 6.82
C MET A 105 4.90 -0.42 5.48
N TYR A 106 4.79 -1.65 4.98
CA TYR A 106 4.13 -1.92 3.70
C TYR A 106 2.62 -1.65 3.76
N MET A 107 1.97 -1.86 4.90
CA MET A 107 0.58 -1.46 5.10
C MET A 107 0.41 0.07 5.01
N ARG A 108 1.32 0.85 5.60
CA ARG A 108 1.31 2.31 5.43
C ARG A 108 1.48 2.72 3.97
N TRP A 109 2.41 2.09 3.25
CA TRP A 109 2.61 2.35 1.82
C TRP A 109 1.37 2.02 1.00
N HIS A 110 0.78 0.85 1.25
CA HIS A 110 -0.43 0.40 0.59
C HIS A 110 -1.63 1.35 0.77
N VAL A 111 -1.78 1.91 1.97
CA VAL A 111 -2.85 2.88 2.28
C VAL A 111 -2.57 4.26 1.68
N ASN A 112 -1.30 4.70 1.71
CA ASN A 112 -0.91 6.04 1.26
C ASN A 112 -0.77 6.15 -0.26
N ASP A 113 -0.55 5.04 -0.94
CA ASP A 113 -0.44 4.93 -2.40
C ASP A 113 -1.41 3.83 -2.89
N PRO A 114 -2.69 4.17 -3.01
CA PRO A 114 -3.73 3.21 -3.39
C PRO A 114 -3.63 2.81 -4.86
N VAL A 115 -4.31 1.71 -5.22
CA VAL A 115 -4.29 1.14 -6.57
C VAL A 115 -4.75 2.15 -7.61
N ASP A 116 -3.88 2.47 -8.55
CA ASP A 116 -4.15 3.40 -9.65
C ASP A 116 -4.48 2.69 -10.99
N GLU A 117 -4.77 3.46 -12.01
CA GLU A 117 -5.12 2.93 -13.34
C GLU A 117 -3.92 2.30 -14.05
N TRP A 118 -2.70 2.77 -13.78
CA TRP A 118 -1.51 2.17 -14.35
C TRP A 118 -1.24 0.78 -13.76
N GLU A 119 -1.36 0.64 -12.44
CA GLU A 119 -1.21 -0.64 -11.76
C GLU A 119 -2.28 -1.63 -12.18
N LYS A 120 -3.56 -1.21 -12.29
CA LYS A 120 -4.66 -2.04 -12.83
C LYS A 120 -4.38 -2.52 -14.26
N ALA A 121 -3.91 -1.62 -15.12
CA ALA A 121 -3.58 -1.97 -16.51
C ALA A 121 -2.40 -2.94 -16.57
N ARG A 122 -1.39 -2.75 -15.72
CA ARG A 122 -0.25 -3.65 -15.59
C ARG A 122 -0.70 -5.04 -15.10
N ASP A 123 -1.48 -5.11 -14.04
CA ASP A 123 -2.02 -6.35 -13.47
C ASP A 123 -2.84 -7.13 -14.50
N LYS A 124 -3.75 -6.45 -15.19
CA LYS A 124 -4.52 -7.03 -16.30
C LYS A 124 -3.61 -7.60 -17.40
N LYS A 125 -2.55 -6.87 -17.74
CA LYS A 125 -1.61 -7.33 -18.78
C LYS A 125 -0.81 -8.55 -18.34
N ILE A 126 -0.42 -8.61 -17.08
CA ILE A 126 0.23 -9.78 -16.49
C ILE A 126 -0.73 -10.97 -16.50
N ALA A 127 -1.99 -10.78 -16.11
CA ALA A 127 -3.00 -11.84 -16.13
C ALA A 127 -3.23 -12.42 -17.52
N GLU A 128 -3.21 -11.60 -18.57
CA GLU A 128 -3.28 -12.07 -19.97
C GLU A 128 -2.08 -12.96 -20.36
N LEU A 129 -0.90 -12.71 -19.78
CA LEU A 129 0.36 -13.40 -20.13
C LEU A 129 0.60 -14.65 -19.28
N GLN A 130 0.36 -14.61 -17.99
CA GLN A 130 0.68 -15.72 -17.07
C GLN A 130 -0.55 -16.37 -16.41
N GLY A 131 -1.75 -15.80 -16.58
CA GLY A 131 -3.00 -16.44 -16.20
C GLY A 131 -3.51 -16.15 -14.79
N ASN A 132 -2.91 -15.21 -14.07
CA ASN A 132 -3.36 -14.81 -12.73
C ASN A 132 -3.16 -13.31 -12.46
N ASN A 133 -4.06 -12.74 -11.65
CA ASN A 133 -3.99 -11.38 -11.14
C ASN A 133 -3.28 -11.35 -9.78
N ASN A 134 -2.78 -10.18 -9.41
CA ASN A 134 -2.41 -9.89 -8.03
C ASN A 134 -3.70 -9.59 -7.23
N PRO A 135 -4.07 -10.43 -6.24
CA PRO A 135 -5.30 -10.21 -5.47
C PRO A 135 -5.28 -8.91 -4.66
N PHE A 136 -4.12 -8.36 -4.33
CA PHE A 136 -4.00 -7.09 -3.62
C PHE A 136 -4.14 -5.85 -4.54
N VAL A 137 -4.21 -6.06 -5.86
CA VAL A 137 -4.60 -5.05 -6.84
C VAL A 137 -6.10 -5.14 -7.12
N THR A 138 -6.63 -6.35 -7.28
CA THR A 138 -8.06 -6.56 -7.56
C THR A 138 -8.95 -6.44 -6.33
N HIS A 139 -8.42 -6.73 -5.15
CA HIS A 139 -9.06 -6.71 -3.83
C HIS A 139 -8.08 -6.15 -2.79
N PRO A 140 -7.76 -4.85 -2.85
CA PRO A 140 -6.74 -4.25 -2.00
C PRO A 140 -7.06 -4.39 -0.50
N GLU A 141 -8.34 -4.46 -0.13
CA GLU A 141 -8.79 -4.69 1.24
C GLU A 141 -8.30 -5.99 1.86
N LEU A 142 -7.89 -6.99 1.06
CA LEU A 142 -7.33 -8.25 1.56
C LEU A 142 -6.07 -8.06 2.42
N ALA A 143 -5.29 -7.02 2.14
CA ALA A 143 -4.10 -6.71 2.93
C ALA A 143 -4.43 -6.46 4.40
N ASP A 144 -5.55 -5.80 4.68
CA ASP A 144 -6.01 -5.51 6.05
C ASP A 144 -6.37 -6.79 6.82
N TYR A 145 -6.92 -7.81 6.14
CA TYR A 145 -7.23 -9.11 6.76
C TYR A 145 -6.02 -9.99 7.01
N LEU A 146 -4.91 -9.71 6.35
CA LEU A 146 -3.68 -10.49 6.53
C LEU A 146 -2.69 -9.79 7.45
N TRP A 147 -2.49 -8.49 7.31
CA TRP A 147 -1.45 -7.75 8.04
C TRP A 147 -1.94 -6.45 8.69
N GLY A 148 -3.22 -6.10 8.52
CA GLY A 148 -3.80 -4.88 9.08
C GLY A 148 -4.68 -5.12 10.30
N THR A 149 -5.65 -4.22 10.49
CA THR A 149 -6.51 -4.17 11.69
C THR A 149 -7.49 -5.33 11.77
N LYS A 150 -7.81 -5.98 10.64
CA LYS A 150 -8.71 -7.14 10.53
C LYS A 150 -7.97 -8.48 10.49
N ALA A 151 -6.68 -8.50 10.85
CA ALA A 151 -5.89 -9.72 10.85
C ALA A 151 -6.52 -10.80 11.74
N GLY A 152 -6.77 -11.97 11.14
CA GLY A 152 -7.46 -13.09 11.82
C GLY A 152 -8.99 -13.10 11.69
N GLU A 153 -9.60 -12.08 11.10
CA GLU A 153 -11.02 -12.10 10.74
C GLU A 153 -11.23 -12.89 9.44
N THR A 154 -12.42 -13.47 9.28
CA THR A 154 -12.77 -14.14 8.04
C THR A 154 -13.16 -13.11 6.98
N TYR A 155 -12.43 -13.11 5.85
CA TYR A 155 -12.78 -12.27 4.73
C TYR A 155 -14.16 -12.63 4.18
N GLN A 156 -15.02 -11.65 4.09
CA GLN A 156 -16.32 -11.75 3.44
C GLN A 156 -16.25 -10.90 2.18
N PRO A 157 -16.19 -11.52 0.99
CA PRO A 157 -16.23 -10.75 -0.26
C PRO A 157 -17.47 -9.87 -0.27
N SER A 158 -17.32 -8.58 -0.49
CA SER A 158 -18.47 -7.73 -0.76
C SER A 158 -19.15 -8.26 -2.02
N THR A 159 -20.45 -8.51 -1.96
CA THR A 159 -21.23 -9.00 -3.12
C THR A 159 -21.42 -7.89 -4.18
N THR A 160 -20.94 -6.70 -3.90
CA THR A 160 -20.81 -5.58 -4.82
C THR A 160 -19.32 -5.33 -5.07
N PRO A 161 -18.88 -5.21 -6.34
CA PRO A 161 -17.53 -4.71 -6.62
C PRO A 161 -17.38 -3.39 -5.88
N ASP A 162 -16.34 -3.28 -5.03
CA ASP A 162 -15.97 -2.00 -4.42
C ASP A 162 -15.68 -1.03 -5.58
N ASN A 163 -16.67 -0.22 -5.87
CA ASN A 163 -16.47 0.97 -6.67
C ASN A 163 -16.06 2.04 -5.67
N PRO A 164 -14.79 2.48 -5.63
CA PRO A 164 -14.35 3.53 -4.73
C PRO A 164 -15.13 4.84 -4.90
N ASP A 165 -15.85 4.97 -6.03
CA ASP A 165 -16.71 6.10 -6.33
C ASP A 165 -18.17 5.92 -5.84
N LYS A 166 -18.49 4.78 -5.21
CA LYS A 166 -19.84 4.54 -4.72
C LYS A 166 -19.93 4.87 -3.23
N PRO A 167 -20.78 5.80 -2.81
CA PRO A 167 -21.02 6.07 -1.39
C PRO A 167 -21.49 4.80 -0.67
N ASP A 168 -20.96 4.55 0.53
CA ASP A 168 -21.31 3.42 1.40
C ASP A 168 -22.83 3.31 1.68
N ASN A 169 -23.55 4.41 1.50
CA ASN A 169 -25.00 4.51 1.51
C ASN A 169 -25.45 5.21 0.22
N PRO A 170 -26.33 4.60 -0.63
CA PRO A 170 -26.82 5.24 -1.85
C PRO A 170 -27.58 6.55 -1.61
N ASP A 171 -28.04 6.80 -0.38
CA ASP A 171 -28.70 8.04 0.03
C ASP A 171 -27.73 9.06 0.65
N ASP A 172 -26.44 8.71 0.85
CA ASP A 172 -25.44 9.64 1.37
C ASP A 172 -24.84 10.46 0.20
N PRO A 173 -24.99 11.78 0.19
CA PRO A 173 -24.43 12.64 -0.84
C PRO A 173 -22.91 12.81 -0.74
N TYR A 174 -22.27 12.19 0.26
CA TYR A 174 -20.86 12.30 0.50
C TYR A 174 -20.10 11.05 0.08
N ILE A 175 -19.02 11.21 -0.67
CA ILE A 175 -18.04 10.16 -0.93
C ILE A 175 -17.06 10.06 0.24
N ARG A 176 -16.59 8.85 0.53
CA ARG A 176 -15.57 8.63 1.55
C ARG A 176 -14.25 9.22 1.07
N ILE A 177 -13.58 9.98 1.92
CA ILE A 177 -12.27 10.53 1.62
C ILE A 177 -11.22 9.46 1.95
N PRO A 178 -10.36 9.04 1.02
CA PRO A 178 -9.33 8.02 1.25
C PRO A 178 -8.13 8.60 2.00
N LEU A 179 -8.33 9.00 3.23
CA LEU A 179 -7.30 9.47 4.15
C LEU A 179 -7.33 8.61 5.42
N GLN A 180 -6.22 8.62 6.14
CA GLN A 180 -6.11 7.96 7.43
C GLN A 180 -7.15 8.53 8.42
N GLU A 181 -7.85 7.64 9.14
CA GLU A 181 -8.92 8.04 10.07
C GLU A 181 -8.40 8.40 11.47
N SER A 182 -7.15 8.10 11.78
CA SER A 182 -6.56 8.47 13.07
C SER A 182 -5.10 8.87 12.96
N TYR A 183 -4.70 9.85 13.77
CA TYR A 183 -3.35 10.39 13.87
C TYR A 183 -2.95 10.50 15.34
N ASN A 184 -1.67 10.34 15.65
CA ASN A 184 -1.15 10.62 16.98
C ASN A 184 -0.89 12.11 17.15
N SER A 185 -1.04 12.64 18.35
CA SER A 185 -0.75 14.05 18.65
C SER A 185 0.69 14.48 18.34
N SER A 186 1.61 13.50 18.21
CA SER A 186 3.00 13.69 17.81
C SER A 186 3.22 13.75 16.30
N ASP A 187 2.21 13.39 15.50
CA ASP A 187 2.33 13.45 14.04
C ASP A 187 2.42 14.91 13.58
N PRO A 188 3.28 15.24 12.58
CA PRO A 188 3.49 16.63 12.22
C PRO A 188 2.31 17.24 11.45
N TYR A 189 1.75 16.49 10.48
CA TYR A 189 0.74 17.00 9.56
C TYR A 189 -0.23 15.93 9.10
N ILE A 190 -1.48 16.36 8.80
CA ILE A 190 -2.46 15.65 7.98
C ILE A 190 -2.36 16.25 6.59
N TRP A 191 -1.98 15.45 5.59
CA TRP A 191 -1.90 15.88 4.21
C TRP A 191 -3.26 15.70 3.54
N LEU A 192 -3.77 16.78 2.94
CA LEU A 192 -5.08 16.84 2.28
C LEU A 192 -4.98 16.56 0.78
N TYR A 193 -4.05 15.71 0.42
CA TYR A 193 -3.87 15.28 -0.97
C TYR A 193 -4.45 13.87 -1.14
N SER A 194 -5.25 13.71 -2.18
CA SER A 194 -5.68 12.40 -2.66
C SER A 194 -5.77 12.46 -4.19
N PRO A 195 -5.24 11.49 -4.92
CA PRO A 195 -5.35 11.42 -6.37
C PRO A 195 -6.80 11.27 -6.86
N TYR A 196 -7.72 10.90 -5.96
CA TYR A 196 -9.16 10.78 -6.23
C TYR A 196 -9.94 12.06 -5.98
N VAL A 197 -9.28 13.10 -5.47
CA VAL A 197 -9.88 14.40 -5.20
C VAL A 197 -9.53 15.35 -6.33
N PRO A 198 -10.52 15.97 -7.00
CA PRO A 198 -10.27 16.92 -8.08
C PRO A 198 -9.35 18.09 -7.66
N GLU A 199 -8.57 18.62 -8.60
CA GLU A 199 -7.64 19.73 -8.33
C GLU A 199 -8.32 21.03 -7.85
N ASP A 200 -9.61 21.23 -8.18
CA ASP A 200 -10.41 22.39 -7.80
C ASP A 200 -11.12 22.25 -6.45
N VAL A 201 -10.63 21.36 -5.61
CA VAL A 201 -11.26 21.02 -4.33
C VAL A 201 -11.12 22.13 -3.28
N THR A 202 -12.19 22.32 -2.52
CA THR A 202 -12.19 23.13 -1.29
C THR A 202 -12.29 22.26 -0.07
N TRP A 203 -11.28 22.31 0.79
CA TRP A 203 -11.23 21.55 2.04
C TRP A 203 -11.73 22.39 3.22
N SER A 204 -12.39 21.72 4.16
CA SER A 204 -12.72 22.26 5.48
C SER A 204 -12.52 21.22 6.57
N LEU A 205 -11.96 21.64 7.70
CA LEU A 205 -11.85 20.87 8.93
C LEU A 205 -12.61 21.58 10.03
N ASP A 206 -13.54 20.90 10.70
CA ASP A 206 -14.44 21.47 11.70
C ASP A 206 -15.11 22.78 11.21
N SER A 207 -15.57 22.76 9.96
CA SER A 207 -16.17 23.91 9.28
C SER A 207 -15.26 25.09 8.99
N LYS A 208 -13.94 24.97 9.25
CA LYS A 208 -12.94 25.99 8.88
C LYS A 208 -12.23 25.59 7.60
N ARG A 209 -12.09 26.50 6.66
CA ARG A 209 -11.35 26.25 5.41
C ARG A 209 -9.90 25.95 5.71
N VAL A 210 -9.38 24.90 5.10
CA VAL A 210 -7.98 24.46 5.16
C VAL A 210 -7.42 24.21 3.76
N THR A 211 -6.10 24.22 3.61
CA THR A 211 -5.43 24.02 2.32
C THR A 211 -4.29 23.03 2.49
N GLU A 212 -4.04 22.22 1.49
CA GLU A 212 -2.92 21.30 1.33
C GLU A 212 -2.60 20.39 2.54
N ARG A 213 -2.50 20.94 3.74
CA ARG A 213 -2.16 20.21 4.96
C ARG A 213 -2.70 20.90 6.22
N VAL A 214 -2.89 20.11 7.26
CA VAL A 214 -3.25 20.59 8.61
C VAL A 214 -2.18 20.16 9.60
N SER A 215 -1.69 21.08 10.44
CA SER A 215 -0.80 20.73 11.54
C SER A 215 -1.57 20.00 12.63
N VAL A 216 -1.16 18.76 12.98
CA VAL A 216 -1.81 17.98 14.04
C VAL A 216 -1.72 18.69 15.38
N SER A 217 -0.61 19.39 15.66
CA SER A 217 -0.43 20.17 16.89
C SER A 217 -1.43 21.33 17.07
N SER A 218 -2.15 21.71 16.01
CA SER A 218 -3.22 22.73 16.08
C SER A 218 -4.58 22.15 16.41
N LEU A 219 -4.69 20.82 16.52
CA LEU A 219 -5.94 20.11 16.79
C LEU A 219 -5.99 19.64 18.25
N SER A 220 -7.18 19.56 18.80
CA SER A 220 -7.40 18.93 20.10
C SER A 220 -7.38 17.40 19.97
N ILE A 221 -7.16 16.70 21.08
CA ILE A 221 -7.39 15.26 21.13
C ILE A 221 -8.89 15.01 20.97
N GLY A 222 -9.26 14.05 20.12
CA GLY A 222 -10.63 13.66 19.84
C GLY A 222 -10.96 13.68 18.34
N ASN A 223 -12.25 13.66 18.04
CA ASN A 223 -12.75 13.58 16.67
C ASN A 223 -12.88 14.94 16.01
N HIS A 224 -12.42 15.02 14.75
CA HIS A 224 -12.51 16.19 13.88
C HIS A 224 -13.18 15.80 12.57
N GLU A 225 -14.04 16.67 12.04
CA GLU A 225 -14.75 16.42 10.78
C GLU A 225 -14.02 17.09 9.62
N LEU A 226 -13.45 16.28 8.72
CA LEU A 226 -12.88 16.74 7.45
C LEU A 226 -13.93 16.62 6.34
N ARG A 227 -14.07 17.67 5.53
CA ARG A 227 -14.94 17.67 4.34
C ARG A 227 -14.21 18.27 3.16
N PHE A 228 -14.58 17.84 1.96
CA PHE A 228 -14.25 18.56 0.74
C PHE A 228 -15.50 18.81 -0.12
N THR A 229 -15.40 19.80 -1.00
CA THR A 229 -16.37 20.06 -2.06
C THR A 229 -15.63 20.42 -3.36
N SER A 230 -16.08 19.85 -4.48
CA SER A 230 -15.57 20.15 -5.83
C SER A 230 -16.72 19.99 -6.81
N GLY A 231 -17.20 21.09 -7.36
CA GLY A 231 -18.41 21.08 -8.19
C GLY A 231 -19.61 20.46 -7.44
N THR A 232 -20.14 19.33 -7.93
CA THR A 232 -21.22 18.55 -7.28
C THR A 232 -20.70 17.48 -6.35
N ALA A 233 -19.42 17.13 -6.40
CA ALA A 233 -18.81 16.13 -5.54
C ALA A 233 -18.59 16.65 -4.12
N LYS A 234 -18.87 15.81 -3.13
CA LYS A 234 -18.68 16.12 -1.70
C LYS A 234 -18.08 14.90 -1.03
N GLY A 235 -17.10 15.13 -0.16
CA GLY A 235 -16.52 14.08 0.68
C GLY A 235 -16.55 14.44 2.15
N LYS A 236 -16.62 13.41 2.99
CA LYS A 236 -16.63 13.53 4.45
C LYS A 236 -15.83 12.41 5.08
N LEU A 237 -15.05 12.76 6.11
CA LEU A 237 -14.30 11.82 6.93
C LEU A 237 -14.26 12.33 8.37
N ILE A 238 -14.37 11.45 9.33
CA ILE A 238 -14.06 11.75 10.73
C ILE A 238 -12.63 11.31 11.01
N ILE A 239 -11.82 12.24 11.48
CA ILE A 239 -10.41 12.01 11.85
C ILE A 239 -10.32 12.04 13.38
N GLU A 240 -9.71 11.03 13.98
CA GLU A 240 -9.44 10.95 15.41
C GLU A 240 -8.00 11.36 15.70
N ILE A 241 -7.80 12.33 16.58
CA ILE A 241 -6.48 12.66 17.14
C ILE A 241 -6.30 11.94 18.46
N LYS A 242 -5.33 11.05 18.52
CA LYS A 242 -4.97 10.25 19.71
C LYS A 242 -3.85 10.92 20.51
N PRO A 243 -3.76 10.66 21.81
CA PRO A 243 -2.68 11.14 22.67
C PRO A 243 -1.29 10.78 22.19
#